data_ff2f172488a5064ca273759e09921fe4
#
_entry.id   ff2f172488a5064ca273759e09921fe4
#
_cell.length_a   1.000
_cell.length_b   1.000
_cell.length_c   1.000
_cell.angle_alpha   90.00
_cell.angle_beta   90.00
_cell.angle_gamma   90.00
#
_symmetry.space_group_name_H-M   'P 1'
#
loop_
_entity.id
_entity.type
_entity.pdbx_description
1 polymer ?
#
loop_
_entity_poly.entity_id
_entity_poly.type
_entity_poly.pdbx_seq_one_letter_code
_entity_poly.pdbx_strand_id
1 'polypeptide(L)'
;MSEFDQINTAENSKEALTNEKHLPIITIEDLGDNKHKVKIVAGGGKHPNERDHWFQWVELQVNGLYVGRAEFSAVITDPVVEFILNCGKTCKIGALARCNRHGLWYSEVTCSC
;
A
#
# COMPACT_ATOMS: atom_id res chain seq x y z
N MET A 1 16.77 12.95 -11.09
CA MET A 1 15.55 12.16 -10.82
C MET A 1 14.57 13.01 -10.04
N SER A 2 13.32 13.11 -10.49
CA SER A 2 12.31 13.85 -9.75
C SER A 2 11.86 13.06 -8.54
N GLU A 3 11.24 13.73 -7.56
CA GLU A 3 10.75 13.02 -6.38
C GLU A 3 9.61 12.03 -6.71
N PHE A 4 8.97 12.16 -7.88
CA PHE A 4 7.95 11.21 -8.32
C PHE A 4 8.53 9.89 -8.81
N ASP A 5 9.82 9.86 -9.15
CA ASP A 5 10.49 8.64 -9.59
C ASP A 5 11.11 7.89 -8.43
N GLN A 6 11.22 8.54 -7.28
CA GLN A 6 11.79 7.92 -6.09
C GLN A 6 10.70 7.17 -5.32
N ILE A 7 11.03 5.94 -4.89
CA ILE A 7 10.14 5.18 -4.03
C ILE A 7 10.46 5.53 -2.58
N ASN A 8 9.48 6.07 -1.87
CA ASN A 8 9.63 6.43 -0.46
C ASN A 8 9.27 5.24 0.42
N THR A 9 10.06 5.02 1.46
CA THR A 9 9.89 3.93 2.41
C THR A 9 9.95 4.48 3.84
N ALA A 10 9.78 3.60 4.83
CA ALA A 10 9.91 4.01 6.22
C ALA A 10 11.31 4.55 6.53
N GLU A 11 12.34 4.03 5.85
CA GLU A 11 13.74 4.42 6.08
C GLU A 11 14.08 5.78 5.50
N ASN A 12 13.43 6.18 4.40
CA ASN A 12 13.72 7.45 3.74
C ASN A 12 12.50 8.38 3.70
N SER A 13 11.49 8.11 4.52
CA SER A 13 10.21 8.80 4.47
C SER A 13 10.34 10.30 4.77
N LYS A 14 9.56 11.10 4.05
CA LYS A 14 9.45 12.55 4.26
C LYS A 14 8.13 12.92 4.92
N GLU A 15 7.44 11.97 5.54
CA GLU A 15 6.13 12.23 6.16
C GLU A 15 6.16 13.35 7.19
N ALA A 16 7.26 13.44 7.95
CA ALA A 16 7.41 14.49 8.96
C ALA A 16 7.40 15.89 8.36
N LEU A 17 7.74 16.02 7.08
CA LEU A 17 7.81 17.30 6.40
C LEU A 17 6.46 17.72 5.82
N THR A 18 5.56 16.76 5.56
CA THR A 18 4.29 17.05 4.90
C THR A 18 3.09 17.04 5.84
N ASN A 19 3.26 16.56 7.08
CA ASN A 19 2.17 16.35 8.04
C ASN A 19 1.08 15.41 7.50
N GLU A 20 1.40 14.62 6.50
CA GLU A 20 0.49 13.66 5.90
C GLU A 20 1.07 12.27 6.02
N LYS A 21 0.22 11.27 6.15
CA LYS A 21 0.66 9.89 6.16
C LYS A 21 0.52 9.30 4.76
N HIS A 22 1.60 8.74 4.24
CA HIS A 22 1.66 8.20 2.90
C HIS A 22 1.96 6.70 2.87
N LEU A 23 2.66 6.18 3.88
CA LEU A 23 3.05 4.76 3.86
C LEU A 23 1.82 3.87 3.91
N PRO A 24 1.73 2.86 3.03
CA PRO A 24 0.62 1.91 3.10
C PRO A 24 0.74 1.05 4.35
N ILE A 25 -0.38 0.82 5.01
CA ILE A 25 -0.47 -0.03 6.19
C ILE A 25 -1.02 -1.38 5.76
N ILE A 26 -0.26 -2.44 6.02
CA ILE A 26 -0.62 -3.80 5.63
C ILE A 26 -1.00 -4.58 6.87
N THR A 27 -2.20 -5.17 6.86
CA THR A 27 -2.62 -6.10 7.91
C THR A 27 -2.97 -7.44 7.28
N ILE A 28 -2.63 -8.53 7.97
CA ILE A 28 -2.82 -9.88 7.47
C ILE A 28 -3.65 -10.67 8.48
N GLU A 29 -4.69 -11.34 7.96
CA GLU A 29 -5.55 -12.21 8.77
C GLU A 29 -5.47 -13.61 8.20
N ASP A 30 -5.15 -14.61 9.04
CA ASP A 30 -5.13 -16.01 8.66
C ASP A 30 -6.58 -16.52 8.59
N LEU A 31 -6.98 -17.01 7.42
CA LEU A 31 -8.32 -17.53 7.21
C LEU A 31 -8.39 -19.06 7.27
N GLY A 32 -7.26 -19.73 7.50
CA GLY A 32 -7.19 -21.18 7.43
C GLY A 32 -7.00 -21.66 5.99
N ASP A 33 -6.67 -22.94 5.85
CA ASP A 33 -6.49 -23.60 4.54
C ASP A 33 -5.49 -22.88 3.62
N ASN A 34 -4.42 -22.34 4.23
CA ASN A 34 -3.38 -21.58 3.51
C ASN A 34 -3.91 -20.30 2.85
N LYS A 35 -5.05 -19.78 3.33
CA LYS A 35 -5.61 -18.53 2.83
C LYS A 35 -5.38 -17.40 3.82
N HIS A 36 -5.01 -16.25 3.31
CA HIS A 36 -4.75 -15.06 4.11
C HIS A 36 -5.46 -13.87 3.49
N LYS A 37 -6.14 -13.08 4.31
CA LYS A 37 -6.69 -11.81 3.87
C LYS A 37 -5.63 -10.74 4.10
N VAL A 38 -5.25 -10.06 3.04
CA VAL A 38 -4.31 -8.93 3.11
C VAL A 38 -5.10 -7.66 2.89
N LYS A 39 -5.13 -6.80 3.91
CA LYS A 39 -5.80 -5.51 3.82
C LYS A 39 -4.74 -4.42 3.76
N ILE A 40 -4.86 -3.52 2.80
CA ILE A 40 -3.94 -2.40 2.63
C ILE A 40 -4.73 -1.11 2.74
N VAL A 41 -4.30 -0.24 3.66
CA VAL A 41 -4.84 1.11 3.81
C VAL A 41 -3.72 2.07 3.45
N ALA A 42 -3.85 2.74 2.31
CA ALA A 42 -2.83 3.70 1.88
C ALA A 42 -2.90 4.93 2.79
N GLY A 43 -1.74 5.30 3.35
CA GLY A 43 -1.65 6.46 4.22
C GLY A 43 -2.29 6.29 5.59
N GLY A 44 -2.64 5.06 5.98
CA GLY A 44 -3.17 4.81 7.32
C GLY A 44 -4.47 5.55 7.65
N GLY A 45 -5.22 5.96 6.64
CA GLY A 45 -6.49 6.66 6.83
C GLY A 45 -6.37 8.14 7.13
N LYS A 46 -5.16 8.71 7.09
CA LYS A 46 -4.93 10.12 7.41
C LYS A 46 -4.49 10.96 6.22
N HIS A 47 -4.40 10.35 5.05
CA HIS A 47 -4.04 11.07 3.83
C HIS A 47 -5.26 11.80 3.28
N PRO A 48 -5.09 12.99 2.68
CA PRO A 48 -6.19 13.65 2.00
C PRO A 48 -6.81 12.78 0.91
N ASN A 49 -8.11 12.94 0.70
CA ASN A 49 -8.84 12.30 -0.37
C ASN A 49 -9.74 13.35 -1.02
N GLU A 50 -9.12 14.16 -1.87
CA GLU A 50 -9.73 15.32 -2.51
C GLU A 50 -9.51 15.21 -4.02
N ARG A 51 -10.26 16.00 -4.79
CA ARG A 51 -10.23 15.93 -6.26
C ARG A 51 -8.84 16.12 -6.86
N ASP A 52 -8.00 16.91 -6.21
CA ASP A 52 -6.65 17.21 -6.68
C ASP A 52 -5.55 16.60 -5.81
N HIS A 53 -5.93 15.79 -4.82
CA HIS A 53 -4.96 15.19 -3.89
C HIS A 53 -5.52 13.89 -3.31
N TRP A 54 -5.10 12.74 -3.89
CA TRP A 54 -5.59 11.44 -3.44
C TRP A 54 -4.58 10.35 -3.81
N PHE A 55 -4.76 9.15 -3.22
CA PHE A 55 -4.04 7.97 -3.69
C PHE A 55 -4.70 7.44 -4.95
N GLN A 56 -3.92 7.32 -6.01
CA GLN A 56 -4.43 6.92 -7.32
C GLN A 56 -4.57 5.40 -7.43
N TRP A 57 -3.68 4.66 -6.78
CA TRP A 57 -3.71 3.20 -6.82
C TRP A 57 -2.81 2.59 -5.75
N VAL A 58 -3.05 1.30 -5.47
CA VAL A 58 -2.20 0.46 -4.63
C VAL A 58 -1.93 -0.84 -5.39
N GLU A 59 -0.67 -1.23 -5.42
CA GLU A 59 -0.23 -2.48 -6.03
C GLU A 59 0.23 -3.43 -4.95
N LEU A 60 -0.26 -4.69 -5.01
CA LEU A 60 0.16 -5.74 -4.12
C LEU A 60 1.28 -6.55 -4.78
N GLN A 61 2.33 -6.80 -4.02
CA GLN A 61 3.45 -7.63 -4.45
C GLN A 61 3.68 -8.75 -3.45
N VAL A 62 4.05 -9.92 -3.95
CA VAL A 62 4.45 -11.05 -3.11
C VAL A 62 5.85 -11.47 -3.55
N ASN A 63 6.80 -11.44 -2.62
CA ASN A 63 8.22 -11.72 -2.88
C ASN A 63 8.76 -10.89 -4.06
N GLY A 64 8.32 -9.62 -4.12
CA GLY A 64 8.76 -8.69 -5.16
C GLY A 64 8.05 -8.81 -6.49
N LEU A 65 7.10 -9.74 -6.63
CA LEU A 65 6.37 -9.95 -7.88
C LEU A 65 4.99 -9.32 -7.82
N TYR A 66 4.57 -8.68 -8.90
CA TYR A 66 3.25 -8.11 -9.04
C TYR A 66 2.17 -9.21 -8.88
N VAL A 67 1.17 -8.95 -8.06
CA VAL A 67 0.06 -9.86 -7.82
C VAL A 67 -1.28 -9.25 -8.18
N GLY A 68 -1.51 -8.00 -7.78
CA GLY A 68 -2.77 -7.34 -8.06
C GLY A 68 -2.67 -5.85 -7.82
N ARG A 69 -3.71 -5.13 -8.23
CA ARG A 69 -3.73 -3.68 -8.14
C ARG A 69 -5.16 -3.19 -8.01
N ALA A 70 -5.35 -2.17 -7.20
CA ALA A 70 -6.63 -1.46 -7.10
C ALA A 70 -6.40 0.00 -7.46
N GLU A 71 -7.28 0.56 -8.28
CA GLU A 71 -7.27 1.96 -8.64
C GLU A 71 -8.41 2.68 -7.96
N PHE A 72 -8.17 3.92 -7.56
CA PHE A 72 -9.12 4.70 -6.77
C PHE A 72 -9.50 5.98 -7.48
N SER A 73 -10.78 6.35 -7.35
CA SER A 73 -11.26 7.66 -7.80
C SER A 73 -11.20 8.63 -6.62
N ALA A 74 -10.75 9.85 -6.89
CA ALA A 74 -10.66 10.86 -5.85
C ALA A 74 -12.03 11.09 -5.21
N VAL A 75 -12.04 11.21 -3.88
CA VAL A 75 -13.22 11.48 -3.05
C VAL A 75 -14.18 10.29 -2.96
N ILE A 76 -14.49 9.66 -4.09
CA ILE A 76 -15.53 8.62 -4.14
C ILE A 76 -15.08 7.31 -3.51
N THR A 77 -13.80 6.97 -3.67
CA THR A 77 -13.27 5.70 -3.20
C THR A 77 -12.25 5.94 -2.08
N ASP A 78 -12.43 5.26 -0.95
CA ASP A 78 -11.40 5.25 0.08
C ASP A 78 -10.21 4.43 -0.40
N PRO A 79 -8.97 4.82 -0.05
CA PRO A 79 -7.77 4.10 -0.49
C PRO A 79 -7.53 2.83 0.34
N VAL A 80 -8.50 1.93 0.30
CA VAL A 80 -8.49 0.68 1.05
C VAL A 80 -8.80 -0.46 0.10
N VAL A 81 -8.01 -1.55 0.19
CA VAL A 81 -8.24 -2.72 -0.65
C VAL A 81 -7.92 -3.98 0.13
N GLU A 82 -8.64 -5.05 -0.18
CA GLU A 82 -8.41 -6.37 0.41
C GLU A 82 -8.18 -7.39 -0.69
N PHE A 83 -7.22 -8.28 -0.44
CA PHE A 83 -6.93 -9.40 -1.31
C PHE A 83 -6.98 -10.69 -0.50
N ILE A 84 -7.41 -11.79 -1.12
CA ILE A 84 -7.30 -13.12 -0.52
C ILE A 84 -6.17 -13.84 -1.24
N LEU A 85 -5.11 -14.16 -0.47
CA LEU A 85 -3.94 -14.84 -1.02
C LEU A 85 -3.93 -16.30 -0.60
N ASN A 86 -3.53 -17.16 -1.53
CA ASN A 86 -3.23 -18.55 -1.23
C ASN A 86 -1.72 -18.63 -0.98
N CYS A 87 -1.34 -18.88 0.27
CA CYS A 87 0.05 -18.84 0.68
C CYS A 87 0.33 -19.99 1.64
N GLY A 88 1.11 -20.97 1.20
CA GLY A 88 1.45 -22.12 2.01
C GLY A 88 2.85 -22.09 2.59
N LYS A 89 3.52 -20.94 2.53
CA LYS A 89 4.87 -20.79 3.04
C LYS A 89 5.11 -19.31 3.39
N THR A 90 6.16 -19.07 4.17
CA THR A 90 6.55 -17.70 4.52
C THR A 90 6.85 -16.89 3.25
N CYS A 91 6.29 -15.69 3.18
CA CYS A 91 6.51 -14.80 2.04
C CYS A 91 6.53 -13.35 2.49
N LYS A 92 7.05 -12.49 1.65
CA LYS A 92 7.07 -11.05 1.87
C LYS A 92 5.91 -10.42 1.10
N ILE A 93 5.09 -9.67 1.81
CA ILE A 93 3.94 -8.97 1.24
C ILE A 93 4.31 -7.50 1.14
N GLY A 94 4.31 -6.96 -0.06
CA GLY A 94 4.62 -5.57 -0.31
C GLY A 94 3.44 -4.81 -0.85
N ALA A 95 3.35 -3.54 -0.48
CA ALA A 95 2.33 -2.63 -0.99
C ALA A 95 3.01 -1.38 -1.54
N LEU A 96 2.75 -1.06 -2.79
CA LEU A 96 3.24 0.14 -3.46
C LEU A 96 2.04 1.02 -3.78
N ALA A 97 2.03 2.22 -3.21
CA ALA A 97 0.92 3.16 -3.39
C ALA A 97 1.41 4.43 -4.06
N ARG A 98 0.56 5.05 -4.87
CA ARG A 98 0.91 6.31 -5.51
C ARG A 98 -0.04 7.43 -5.10
N CYS A 99 0.53 8.47 -4.47
CA CYS A 99 -0.12 9.73 -4.24
C CYS A 99 0.14 10.62 -5.47
N ASN A 100 -0.90 11.27 -6.00
CA ASN A 100 -0.73 12.09 -7.20
C ASN A 100 0.18 13.30 -7.00
N ARG A 101 0.35 13.75 -5.74
CA ARG A 101 1.21 14.89 -5.42
C ARG A 101 2.57 14.51 -4.85
N HIS A 102 2.64 13.40 -4.11
CA HIS A 102 3.85 13.06 -3.36
C HIS A 102 4.50 11.76 -3.80
N GLY A 103 4.03 11.17 -4.90
CA GLY A 103 4.72 10.07 -5.56
C GLY A 103 4.47 8.70 -4.96
N LEU A 104 5.48 7.85 -5.04
CA LEU A 104 5.39 6.42 -4.72
C LEU A 104 5.84 6.13 -3.29
N TRP A 105 5.08 5.27 -2.60
CA TRP A 105 5.31 4.89 -1.21
C TRP A 105 5.18 3.39 -1.05
N TYR A 106 6.15 2.77 -0.41
CA TYR A 106 6.22 1.31 -0.31
C TYR A 106 6.40 0.85 1.13
N SER A 107 5.64 -0.17 1.50
CA SER A 107 5.79 -0.88 2.78
C SER A 107 5.85 -2.38 2.52
N GLU A 108 6.44 -3.12 3.46
CA GLU A 108 6.58 -4.56 3.33
C GLU A 108 6.45 -5.21 4.71
N VAL A 109 5.76 -6.35 4.75
CA VAL A 109 5.66 -7.16 5.97
C VAL A 109 5.92 -8.61 5.60
N THR A 110 6.32 -9.41 6.58
CA THR A 110 6.51 -10.84 6.39
C THR A 110 5.26 -11.57 6.84
N CYS A 111 4.75 -12.44 5.96
CA CYS A 111 3.64 -13.32 6.27
C CYS A 111 4.20 -14.70 6.58
N SER A 112 3.97 -15.18 7.80
CA SER A 112 4.36 -16.53 8.20
C SER A 112 3.17 -17.45 8.02
N CYS A 113 3.31 -18.42 7.12
CA CYS A 113 2.21 -19.32 6.76
C CYS A 113 2.44 -20.72 7.31
#